data_3c8dc91ccaf4809844177348f79fe2f0
#
_entry.id   3c8dc91ccaf4809844177348f79fe2f0
#
_cell.length_a   1.000
_cell.length_b   1.000
_cell.length_c   1.000
_cell.angle_alpha   90.00
_cell.angle_beta   90.00
_cell.angle_gamma   90.00
#
_symmetry.space_group_name_H-M   'P 1'
#
loop_
_entity.id
_entity.type
_entity.pdbx_description
1 polymer ?
#
loop_
_entity_poly.entity_id
_entity_poly.type
_entity_poly.pdbx_seq_one_letter_code
_entity_poly.pdbx_strand_id
1 'polypeptide(L)'
;THQLKDIIKQRVYLIISGYEDLNDHDILRDDRLYQTLIGKDQALASSSTISRLERDVSVTNNIKNQSIFVNTFINSYKKAPDSIILDFDPTDFTLYGNQESRSYHGYYRDYCYLPLIVTCGSHILAAYLRPSNIDGAKHVWAILSLLVKHIKKSWPDTKITFRADSGLCRHKILNWCERNSIDYI
;
A
#
# COMPACT_ATOMS: atom_id res chain seq x y z
N THR A 1 10.17 -25.25 12.53
CA THR A 1 10.08 -23.75 12.59
C THR A 1 10.09 -23.22 11.15
N HIS A 2 9.12 -22.40 10.80
CA HIS A 2 9.04 -21.80 9.47
C HIS A 2 9.94 -20.57 9.39
N GLN A 3 10.61 -20.38 8.26
CA GLN A 3 11.41 -19.17 8.01
C GLN A 3 10.47 -18.00 7.67
N LEU A 4 10.83 -16.78 8.06
CA LEU A 4 10.04 -15.57 7.77
C LEU A 4 9.71 -15.43 6.27
N LYS A 5 10.70 -15.68 5.41
CA LYS A 5 10.52 -15.64 3.95
C LYS A 5 9.41 -16.59 3.46
N ASP A 6 9.33 -17.79 4.04
CA ASP A 6 8.35 -18.80 3.62
C ASP A 6 6.94 -18.42 4.08
N ILE A 7 6.83 -17.87 5.31
CA ILE A 7 5.55 -17.37 5.84
C ILE A 7 5.02 -16.22 4.98
N ILE A 8 5.88 -15.28 4.61
CA ILE A 8 5.50 -14.16 3.73
C ILE A 8 5.06 -14.66 2.36
N LYS A 9 5.82 -15.58 1.74
CA LYS A 9 5.44 -16.19 0.46
C LYS A 9 4.08 -16.89 0.55
N GLN A 10 3.88 -17.69 1.58
CA GLN A 10 2.62 -18.38 1.82
C GLN A 10 1.46 -17.39 1.89
N ARG A 11 1.59 -16.32 2.69
CA ARG A 11 0.56 -15.31 2.84
C ARG A 11 0.24 -14.62 1.49
N VAL A 12 1.26 -14.21 0.76
CA VAL A 12 1.10 -13.56 -0.55
C VAL A 12 0.44 -14.49 -1.56
N TYR A 13 0.87 -15.75 -1.67
CA TYR A 13 0.29 -16.69 -2.63
C TYR A 13 -1.17 -17.01 -2.32
N LEU A 14 -1.55 -17.15 -1.05
CA LEU A 14 -2.94 -17.39 -0.70
C LEU A 14 -3.82 -16.17 -1.01
N ILE A 15 -3.38 -14.96 -0.68
CA ILE A 15 -4.11 -13.73 -1.05
C ILE A 15 -4.31 -13.62 -2.57
N ILE A 16 -3.26 -13.87 -3.36
CA ILE A 16 -3.34 -13.85 -4.84
C ILE A 16 -4.33 -14.90 -5.35
N SER A 17 -4.45 -16.03 -4.66
CA SER A 17 -5.38 -17.11 -5.01
C SER A 17 -6.82 -16.88 -4.50
N GLY A 18 -7.10 -15.75 -3.85
CA GLY A 18 -8.43 -15.41 -3.32
C GLY A 18 -8.70 -15.91 -1.91
N TYR A 19 -7.70 -16.45 -1.20
CA TYR A 19 -7.81 -16.90 0.20
C TYR A 19 -7.28 -15.81 1.14
N GLU A 20 -8.11 -14.82 1.43
CA GLU A 20 -7.72 -13.66 2.27
C GLU A 20 -7.85 -13.97 3.76
N ASP A 21 -8.76 -14.88 4.15
CA ASP A 21 -8.95 -15.24 5.55
C ASP A 21 -7.76 -16.03 6.09
N LEU A 22 -7.33 -15.68 7.30
CA LEU A 22 -6.25 -16.42 7.97
C LEU A 22 -6.62 -17.87 8.26
N ASN A 23 -7.89 -18.18 8.47
CA ASN A 23 -8.35 -19.55 8.73
C ASN A 23 -8.13 -20.48 7.53
N ASP A 24 -8.13 -19.96 6.31
CA ASP A 24 -7.86 -20.74 5.10
C ASP A 24 -6.45 -21.37 5.13
N HIS A 25 -5.52 -20.72 5.82
CA HIS A 25 -4.17 -21.25 5.98
C HIS A 25 -4.13 -22.58 6.74
N ASP A 26 -5.06 -22.85 7.66
CA ASP A 26 -5.10 -24.10 8.40
C ASP A 26 -5.58 -25.27 7.53
N ILE A 27 -6.40 -24.99 6.52
CA ILE A 27 -6.86 -25.97 5.54
C ILE A 27 -5.79 -26.20 4.46
N LEU A 28 -5.22 -25.12 3.94
CA LEU A 28 -4.34 -25.14 2.76
C LEU A 28 -2.86 -25.40 3.12
N ARG A 29 -2.50 -25.47 4.40
CA ARG A 29 -1.11 -25.75 4.83
C ARG A 29 -0.58 -27.10 4.37
N ASP A 30 -1.47 -28.06 4.12
CA ASP A 30 -1.13 -29.41 3.66
C ASP A 30 -1.33 -29.59 2.16
N ASP A 31 -1.76 -28.54 1.45
CA ASP A 31 -1.92 -28.57 0.00
C ASP A 31 -0.57 -28.63 -0.72
N ARG A 32 -0.42 -29.62 -1.60
CA ARG A 32 0.82 -29.91 -2.32
C ARG A 32 1.25 -28.82 -3.27
N LEU A 33 0.31 -28.11 -3.89
CA LEU A 33 0.61 -27.00 -4.78
C LEU A 33 1.31 -25.87 -4.03
N TYR A 34 0.74 -25.42 -2.89
CA TYR A 34 1.33 -24.37 -2.08
C TYR A 34 2.66 -24.79 -1.45
N GLN A 35 2.76 -26.04 -0.98
CA GLN A 35 4.04 -26.59 -0.51
C GLN A 35 5.12 -26.50 -1.59
N THR A 36 4.80 -26.89 -2.82
CA THR A 36 5.71 -26.84 -3.97
C THR A 36 6.10 -25.40 -4.32
N LEU A 37 5.12 -24.48 -4.39
CA LEU A 37 5.37 -23.06 -4.70
C LEU A 37 6.31 -22.38 -3.68
N ILE A 38 6.26 -22.83 -2.43
CA ILE A 38 7.09 -22.31 -1.35
C ILE A 38 8.44 -23.05 -1.27
N GLY A 39 8.53 -24.26 -1.86
CA GLY A 39 9.71 -25.12 -1.84
C GLY A 39 9.81 -25.93 -0.54
N LYS A 40 8.68 -26.44 -0.06
CA LYS A 40 8.57 -27.29 1.14
C LYS A 40 7.85 -28.59 0.84
N ASP A 41 8.20 -29.63 1.58
CA ASP A 41 7.59 -30.98 1.52
C ASP A 41 6.84 -31.33 2.80
N GLN A 42 6.61 -30.36 3.66
CA GLN A 42 5.94 -30.48 4.95
C GLN A 42 4.85 -29.43 5.09
N ALA A 43 3.99 -29.61 6.08
CA ALA A 43 2.94 -28.66 6.38
C ALA A 43 3.47 -27.22 6.52
N LEU A 44 2.78 -26.28 5.89
CA LEU A 44 3.10 -24.86 5.92
C LEU A 44 2.68 -24.24 7.26
N ALA A 45 2.90 -22.95 7.43
CA ALA A 45 2.55 -22.22 8.64
C ALA A 45 1.04 -22.22 8.89
N SER A 46 0.65 -22.33 10.15
CA SER A 46 -0.76 -22.22 10.59
C SER A 46 -1.24 -20.76 10.61
N SER A 47 -2.55 -20.56 10.63
CA SER A 47 -3.21 -19.26 10.80
C SER A 47 -2.64 -18.47 11.97
N SER A 48 -2.43 -19.10 13.11
CA SER A 48 -1.87 -18.47 14.31
C SER A 48 -0.43 -18.01 14.15
N THR A 49 0.37 -18.68 13.30
CA THR A 49 1.74 -18.26 13.00
C THR A 49 1.75 -17.02 12.11
N ILE A 50 0.87 -16.97 11.11
CA ILE A 50 0.73 -15.83 10.21
C ILE A 50 0.15 -14.62 10.96
N SER A 51 -0.88 -14.84 11.80
CA SER A 51 -1.46 -13.79 12.64
C SER A 51 -0.41 -13.13 13.57
N ARG A 52 0.49 -13.91 14.14
CA ARG A 52 1.61 -13.37 14.93
C ARG A 52 2.53 -12.51 14.07
N LEU A 53 2.89 -12.97 12.88
CA LEU A 53 3.71 -12.18 11.96
C LEU A 53 3.04 -10.84 11.63
N GLU A 54 1.74 -10.83 11.30
CA GLU A 54 1.02 -9.61 10.96
C GLU A 54 0.93 -8.63 12.14
N ARG A 55 0.79 -9.11 13.36
CA ARG A 55 0.77 -8.28 14.58
C ARG A 55 2.15 -7.74 14.98
N ASP A 56 3.21 -8.48 14.70
CA ASP A 56 4.57 -8.12 15.11
C ASP A 56 5.23 -7.11 14.16
N VAL A 57 4.54 -6.72 13.07
CA VAL A 57 5.05 -5.72 12.12
C VAL A 57 5.02 -4.33 12.76
N SER A 58 6.20 -3.75 12.92
CA SER A 58 6.32 -2.38 13.43
C SER A 58 5.99 -1.31 12.39
N VAL A 59 5.62 -0.11 12.85
CA VAL A 59 5.42 1.07 11.98
C VAL A 59 6.68 1.32 11.12
N THR A 60 7.87 1.15 11.68
CA THR A 60 9.13 1.31 10.95
C THR A 60 9.25 0.29 9.80
N ASN A 61 8.84 -0.96 10.01
CA ASN A 61 8.83 -1.97 8.97
C ASN A 61 7.82 -1.62 7.87
N ASN A 62 6.62 -1.14 8.24
CA ASN A 62 5.62 -0.71 7.28
C ASN A 62 6.13 0.44 6.40
N ILE A 63 6.79 1.45 6.98
CA ILE A 63 7.39 2.55 6.23
C ILE A 63 8.47 2.03 5.26
N LYS A 64 9.33 1.11 5.70
CA LYS A 64 10.34 0.49 4.83
C LYS A 64 9.70 -0.32 3.70
N ASN A 65 8.62 -1.05 3.99
CA ASN A 65 7.90 -1.84 2.99
C ASN A 65 7.28 -0.96 1.89
N GLN A 66 6.85 0.27 2.20
CA GLN A 66 6.35 1.20 1.17
C GLN A 66 7.41 1.48 0.07
N SER A 67 8.70 1.46 0.41
CA SER A 67 9.76 1.65 -0.59
C SER A 67 9.83 0.54 -1.63
N ILE A 68 9.29 -0.65 -1.34
CA ILE A 68 9.24 -1.79 -2.27
C ILE A 68 8.38 -1.42 -3.48
N PHE A 69 7.24 -0.77 -3.26
CA PHE A 69 6.35 -0.35 -4.36
C PHE A 69 7.06 0.60 -5.31
N VAL A 70 7.70 1.65 -4.77
CA VAL A 70 8.41 2.65 -5.60
C VAL A 70 9.59 2.03 -6.32
N ASN A 71 10.37 1.16 -5.64
CA ASN A 71 11.50 0.47 -6.27
C ASN A 71 11.04 -0.49 -7.38
N THR A 72 9.94 -1.22 -7.16
CA THR A 72 9.37 -2.11 -8.18
C THR A 72 8.91 -1.31 -9.39
N PHE A 73 8.25 -0.17 -9.17
CA PHE A 73 7.86 0.76 -10.21
C PHE A 73 9.06 1.27 -11.01
N ILE A 74 10.09 1.79 -10.35
CA ILE A 74 11.31 2.28 -10.99
C ILE A 74 11.98 1.17 -11.82
N ASN A 75 12.10 -0.03 -11.26
CA ASN A 75 12.74 -1.18 -11.90
C ASN A 75 11.93 -1.77 -13.06
N SER A 76 10.63 -1.46 -13.18
CA SER A 76 9.82 -1.91 -14.31
C SER A 76 10.14 -1.16 -15.61
N TYR A 77 10.82 -0.03 -15.52
CA TYR A 77 11.21 0.77 -16.68
C TYR A 77 12.65 0.50 -17.11
N LYS A 78 12.86 0.28 -18.39
CA LYS A 78 14.21 0.15 -18.98
C LYS A 78 14.95 1.49 -19.05
N LYS A 79 14.23 2.60 -19.14
CA LYS A 79 14.72 3.97 -19.22
C LYS A 79 13.76 4.88 -18.44
N ALA A 80 14.30 5.92 -17.80
CA ALA A 80 13.49 6.93 -17.15
C ALA A 80 12.46 7.53 -18.13
N PRO A 81 11.16 7.57 -17.77
CA PRO A 81 10.15 8.20 -18.61
C PRO A 81 10.30 9.73 -18.60
N ASP A 82 9.87 10.40 -19.67
CA ASP A 82 9.90 11.85 -19.75
C ASP A 82 8.95 12.51 -18.75
N SER A 83 7.81 11.87 -18.49
CA SER A 83 6.81 12.34 -17.52
C SER A 83 6.03 11.20 -16.88
N ILE A 84 5.55 11.44 -15.66
CA ILE A 84 4.66 10.54 -14.92
C ILE A 84 3.56 11.33 -14.23
N ILE A 85 2.42 10.67 -14.01
CA ILE A 85 1.30 11.21 -13.23
C ILE A 85 1.18 10.37 -11.94
N LEU A 86 1.18 11.04 -10.81
CA LEU A 86 0.92 10.44 -9.51
C LEU A 86 -0.54 10.70 -9.14
N ASP A 87 -1.35 9.66 -9.15
CA ASP A 87 -2.77 9.70 -8.78
C ASP A 87 -2.93 9.47 -7.28
N PHE A 88 -3.54 10.41 -6.60
CA PHE A 88 -3.84 10.34 -5.18
C PHE A 88 -5.34 10.15 -4.98
N ASP A 89 -5.71 9.01 -4.43
CA ASP A 89 -7.12 8.65 -4.22
C ASP A 89 -7.35 8.18 -2.78
N PRO A 90 -8.06 8.97 -1.95
CA PRO A 90 -8.62 8.49 -0.70
C PRO A 90 -9.89 7.71 -1.00
N THR A 91 -9.88 6.41 -0.77
CA THR A 91 -11.05 5.55 -0.96
C THR A 91 -11.59 5.07 0.38
N ASP A 92 -12.86 4.67 0.43
CA ASP A 92 -13.40 4.04 1.63
C ASP A 92 -13.09 2.54 1.66
N PHE A 93 -12.97 2.03 2.87
CA PHE A 93 -12.85 0.61 3.15
C PHE A 93 -13.83 0.24 4.25
N THR A 94 -15.01 -0.25 3.85
CA THR A 94 -16.11 -0.58 4.77
C THR A 94 -15.69 -1.64 5.79
N LEU A 95 -16.13 -1.48 7.04
CA LEU A 95 -15.78 -2.34 8.16
C LEU A 95 -17.02 -2.99 8.75
N TYR A 96 -17.02 -4.31 8.82
CA TYR A 96 -18.14 -5.11 9.30
C TYR A 96 -18.02 -5.56 10.77
N GLY A 97 -16.97 -5.14 11.46
CA GLY A 97 -16.70 -5.52 12.85
C GLY A 97 -16.24 -4.35 13.71
N ASN A 98 -15.77 -4.65 14.91
CA ASN A 98 -15.26 -3.67 15.87
C ASN A 98 -13.75 -3.47 15.75
N GLN A 99 -13.25 -3.24 14.54
CA GLN A 99 -11.83 -3.00 14.27
C GLN A 99 -11.35 -1.74 15.01
N GLU A 100 -10.10 -1.77 15.44
CA GLU A 100 -9.47 -0.65 16.10
C GLU A 100 -9.49 0.61 15.20
N SER A 101 -9.77 1.76 15.80
CA SER A 101 -9.82 3.05 15.09
C SER A 101 -10.87 3.16 13.96
N ARG A 102 -11.84 2.24 13.92
CA ARG A 102 -12.98 2.40 13.03
C ARG A 102 -13.76 3.68 13.38
N SER A 103 -14.24 4.39 12.38
CA SER A 103 -15.04 5.59 12.57
C SER A 103 -16.17 5.66 11.54
N TYR A 104 -17.27 6.30 11.92
CA TYR A 104 -18.35 6.57 10.98
C TYR A 104 -17.95 7.73 10.06
N HIS A 105 -18.13 7.54 8.75
CA HIS A 105 -17.86 8.57 7.75
C HIS A 105 -19.16 9.11 7.16
N GLY A 106 -19.44 10.40 7.37
CA GLY A 106 -20.71 11.02 6.98
C GLY A 106 -21.02 10.98 5.48
N TYR A 107 -20.02 11.06 4.63
CA TYR A 107 -20.17 11.00 3.17
C TYR A 107 -20.53 9.57 2.70
N TYR A 108 -19.78 8.57 3.16
CA TYR A 108 -20.03 7.16 2.81
C TYR A 108 -21.17 6.53 3.60
N ARG A 109 -21.61 7.19 4.69
CA ARG A 109 -22.69 6.75 5.59
C ARG A 109 -22.46 5.36 6.18
N ASP A 110 -21.19 5.05 6.45
CA ASP A 110 -20.79 3.75 7.00
C ASP A 110 -19.59 3.87 7.93
N TYR A 111 -19.34 2.80 8.70
CA TYR A 111 -18.10 2.65 9.44
C TYR A 111 -17.01 2.14 8.50
N CYS A 112 -15.97 2.92 8.31
CA CYS A 112 -14.92 2.57 7.38
C CYS A 112 -13.54 3.08 7.84
N TYR A 113 -12.49 2.58 7.20
CA TYR A 113 -11.22 3.27 7.08
C TYR A 113 -11.23 4.15 5.83
N LEU A 114 -10.31 5.09 5.78
CA LEU A 114 -10.08 5.96 4.62
C LEU A 114 -8.61 5.84 4.15
N PRO A 115 -8.20 4.69 3.61
CA PRO A 115 -6.85 4.55 3.07
C PRO A 115 -6.59 5.58 1.98
N LEU A 116 -5.34 6.00 1.88
CA LEU A 116 -4.83 6.78 0.77
C LEU A 116 -4.02 5.86 -0.13
N ILE A 117 -4.47 5.68 -1.34
CA ILE A 117 -3.77 4.94 -2.37
C ILE A 117 -3.12 5.94 -3.33
N VAL A 118 -1.86 5.69 -3.67
CA VAL A 118 -1.17 6.46 -4.70
C VAL A 118 -0.76 5.53 -5.80
N THR A 119 -1.15 5.86 -7.02
CA THR A 119 -0.82 5.07 -8.20
C THR A 119 -0.07 5.88 -9.27
N CYS A 120 0.61 5.17 -10.16
CA CYS A 120 1.12 5.69 -11.42
C CYS A 120 0.82 4.64 -12.51
N GLY A 121 -0.15 4.91 -13.35
CA GLY A 121 -0.69 3.92 -14.29
C GLY A 121 -1.21 2.70 -13.53
N SER A 122 -0.70 1.51 -13.83
CA SER A 122 -1.08 0.25 -13.17
C SER A 122 -0.28 -0.06 -11.89
N HIS A 123 0.66 0.77 -11.50
CA HIS A 123 1.52 0.52 -10.34
C HIS A 123 1.00 1.25 -9.10
N ILE A 124 0.90 0.54 -7.99
CA ILE A 124 0.72 1.16 -6.67
C ILE A 124 2.08 1.67 -6.19
N LEU A 125 2.15 2.92 -5.77
CA LEU A 125 3.36 3.54 -5.22
C LEU A 125 3.29 3.74 -3.72
N ALA A 126 2.10 3.90 -3.17
CA ALA A 126 1.86 3.94 -1.74
C ALA A 126 0.46 3.43 -1.42
N ALA A 127 0.34 2.74 -0.29
CA ALA A 127 -0.92 2.35 0.32
C ALA A 127 -0.85 2.67 1.82
N TYR A 128 -1.57 3.67 2.26
CA TYR A 128 -1.49 4.17 3.63
C TYR A 128 -2.85 4.10 4.31
N LEU A 129 -3.00 3.15 5.24
CA LEU A 129 -4.23 2.96 6.00
C LEU A 129 -4.44 4.12 6.99
N ARG A 130 -5.65 4.68 7.01
CA ARG A 130 -6.03 5.80 7.87
C ARG A 130 -7.42 5.59 8.44
N PRO A 131 -7.71 6.09 9.65
CA PRO A 131 -9.09 6.15 10.14
C PRO A 131 -9.91 7.12 9.27
N SER A 132 -11.22 6.95 9.24
CA SER A 132 -12.10 7.77 8.40
C SER A 132 -12.52 9.11 9.02
N ASN A 133 -12.23 9.34 10.30
CA ASN A 133 -12.55 10.59 11.02
C ASN A 133 -11.49 11.69 10.85
N ILE A 134 -10.83 11.74 9.71
CA ILE A 134 -9.79 12.71 9.38
C ILE A 134 -10.13 13.45 8.08
N ASP A 135 -9.52 14.61 7.87
CA ASP A 135 -9.54 15.28 6.55
C ASP A 135 -8.90 14.36 5.49
N GLY A 136 -9.58 14.12 4.38
CA GLY A 136 -9.07 13.34 3.25
C GLY A 136 -7.71 13.78 2.75
N ALA A 137 -7.41 15.09 2.81
CA ALA A 137 -6.09 15.64 2.44
C ALA A 137 -5.00 15.46 3.50
N LYS A 138 -5.33 14.95 4.69
CA LYS A 138 -4.32 14.69 5.72
C LYS A 138 -3.29 13.68 5.22
N HIS A 139 -2.01 13.96 5.47
CA HIS A 139 -0.82 13.18 5.04
C HIS A 139 -0.48 13.25 3.54
N VAL A 140 -1.36 13.75 2.66
CA VAL A 140 -1.11 13.81 1.19
C VAL A 140 0.20 14.54 0.89
N TRP A 141 0.40 15.74 1.44
CA TRP A 141 1.64 16.50 1.25
C TRP A 141 2.90 15.71 1.65
N ALA A 142 2.86 15.02 2.80
CA ALA A 142 4.01 14.27 3.30
C ALA A 142 4.34 13.08 2.38
N ILE A 143 3.31 12.34 1.96
CA ILE A 143 3.47 11.18 1.07
C ILE A 143 3.95 11.65 -0.31
N LEU A 144 3.37 12.71 -0.88
CA LEU A 144 3.80 13.30 -2.15
C LEU A 144 5.28 13.70 -2.10
N SER A 145 5.71 14.40 -1.05
CA SER A 145 7.09 14.84 -0.91
C SER A 145 8.08 13.67 -0.79
N LEU A 146 7.71 12.60 -0.09
CA LEU A 146 8.52 11.39 0.02
C LEU A 146 8.64 10.66 -1.31
N LEU A 147 7.53 10.48 -2.03
CA LEU A 147 7.51 9.83 -3.34
C LEU A 147 8.33 10.60 -4.36
N VAL A 148 8.11 11.91 -4.48
CA VAL A 148 8.87 12.78 -5.38
C VAL A 148 10.37 12.70 -5.07
N LYS A 149 10.76 12.81 -3.79
CA LYS A 149 12.15 12.68 -3.37
C LYS A 149 12.75 11.32 -3.74
N HIS A 150 12.00 10.25 -3.60
CA HIS A 150 12.47 8.90 -3.93
C HIS A 150 12.64 8.73 -5.45
N ILE A 151 11.63 9.12 -6.22
CA ILE A 151 11.63 9.00 -7.69
C ILE A 151 12.73 9.87 -8.31
N LYS A 152 12.86 11.12 -7.87
CA LYS A 152 13.88 12.04 -8.38
C LYS A 152 15.32 11.60 -8.11
N LYS A 153 15.58 10.72 -7.15
CA LYS A 153 16.91 10.12 -6.97
C LYS A 153 17.32 9.24 -8.15
N SER A 154 16.37 8.53 -8.74
CA SER A 154 16.62 7.63 -9.88
C SER A 154 16.34 8.32 -11.21
N TRP A 155 15.40 9.23 -11.25
CA TRP A 155 14.91 9.93 -12.44
C TRP A 155 14.87 11.44 -12.20
N PRO A 156 16.02 12.14 -12.17
CA PRO A 156 16.09 13.56 -11.81
C PRO A 156 15.31 14.46 -12.78
N ASP A 157 15.30 14.12 -14.08
CA ASP A 157 14.74 14.95 -15.15
C ASP A 157 13.26 14.62 -15.47
N THR A 158 12.73 13.51 -14.96
CA THR A 158 11.34 13.11 -15.21
C THR A 158 10.38 14.16 -14.67
N LYS A 159 9.48 14.67 -15.50
CA LYS A 159 8.39 15.57 -15.07
C LYS A 159 7.37 14.79 -14.25
N ILE A 160 6.93 15.38 -13.16
CA ILE A 160 5.96 14.73 -12.26
C ILE A 160 4.72 15.63 -12.17
N THR A 161 3.56 15.04 -12.39
CA THR A 161 2.26 15.70 -12.20
C THR A 161 1.54 15.03 -11.03
N PHE A 162 1.13 15.83 -10.06
CA PHE A 162 0.20 15.41 -8.99
C PHE A 162 -1.24 15.52 -9.52
N ARG A 163 -2.00 14.43 -9.47
CA ARG A 163 -3.40 14.38 -9.83
C ARG A 163 -4.24 13.94 -8.64
N ALA A 164 -5.34 14.65 -8.39
CA ALA A 164 -6.25 14.31 -7.30
C ALA A 164 -7.62 14.97 -7.52
N ASP A 165 -8.62 14.47 -6.80
CA ASP A 165 -9.93 15.13 -6.77
C ASP A 165 -9.91 16.45 -5.96
N SER A 166 -11.01 17.19 -6.04
CA SER A 166 -11.16 18.47 -5.32
C SER A 166 -11.09 18.32 -3.79
N GLY A 167 -11.38 17.13 -3.27
CA GLY A 167 -11.28 16.81 -1.84
C GLY A 167 -9.86 16.90 -1.30
N LEU A 168 -8.85 16.82 -2.16
CA LEU A 168 -7.44 16.96 -1.79
C LEU A 168 -6.85 18.34 -2.11
N CYS A 169 -7.62 19.24 -2.71
CA CYS A 169 -7.18 20.60 -3.06
C CYS A 169 -6.93 21.42 -1.79
N ARG A 170 -5.67 21.59 -1.39
CA ARG A 170 -5.24 22.39 -0.24
C ARG A 170 -4.07 23.28 -0.61
N HIS A 171 -4.12 24.55 -0.21
CA HIS A 171 -3.05 25.52 -0.46
C HIS A 171 -1.66 25.00 -0.11
N LYS A 172 -1.54 24.25 1.00
CA LYS A 172 -0.26 23.66 1.40
C LYS A 172 0.31 22.70 0.36
N ILE A 173 -0.54 21.90 -0.28
CA ILE A 173 -0.14 20.93 -1.30
C ILE A 173 0.25 21.68 -2.58
N LEU A 174 -0.62 22.56 -3.06
CA LEU A 174 -0.40 23.33 -4.29
C LEU A 174 0.86 24.21 -4.21
N ASN A 175 1.01 24.97 -3.14
CA ASN A 175 2.21 25.80 -2.93
C ASN A 175 3.50 24.95 -2.86
N TRP A 176 3.40 23.71 -2.35
CA TRP A 176 4.55 22.82 -2.34
C TRP A 176 4.85 22.33 -3.77
N CYS A 177 3.85 21.98 -4.56
CA CYS A 177 4.01 21.60 -5.95
C CYS A 177 4.70 22.72 -6.75
N GLU A 178 4.23 23.95 -6.65
CA GLU A 178 4.83 25.10 -7.34
C GLU A 178 6.31 25.30 -6.95
N ARG A 179 6.63 25.25 -5.66
CA ARG A 179 8.01 25.41 -5.17
C ARG A 179 8.95 24.30 -5.60
N ASN A 180 8.44 23.12 -5.95
CA ASN A 180 9.23 21.96 -6.35
C ASN A 180 9.10 21.61 -7.83
N SER A 181 8.49 22.49 -8.65
CA SER A 181 8.27 22.27 -10.09
C SER A 181 7.54 20.96 -10.37
N ILE A 182 6.48 20.73 -9.59
CA ILE A 182 5.55 19.62 -9.77
C ILE A 182 4.26 20.19 -10.35
N ASP A 183 3.86 19.70 -11.52
CA ASP A 183 2.59 20.06 -12.12
C ASP A 183 1.44 19.44 -11.30
N TYR A 184 0.21 20.02 -11.41
CA TYR A 184 -0.97 19.45 -10.75
C TYR A 184 -2.25 19.63 -11.56
N ILE A 185 -3.18 18.68 -11.40
CA ILE A 185 -4.49 18.66 -12.06
C ILE A 185 -5.56 18.32 -11.03
#